data_a7c8d3bdb3d56d6b0e0476a30d6925c0
#
_entry.id   a7c8d3bdb3d56d6b0e0476a30d6925c0
#
_cell.length_a   1.000
_cell.length_b   1.000
_cell.length_c   1.000
_cell.angle_alpha   90.00
_cell.angle_beta   90.00
_cell.angle_gamma   90.00
#
_symmetry.space_group_name_H-M   'P 1'
#
loop_
_entity.id
_entity.type
_entity.pdbx_description
1 polymer ?
#
loop_
_entity_poly.entity_id
_entity_poly.type
_entity_poly.pdbx_seq_one_letter_code
_entity_poly.pdbx_strand_id
1 'polypeptide(L)'
;MEASLLPIVTLIFALGIGAQVFAKRVQVPSVLFLIIIGVALGPLGVGLITVDTFGDGLSTIVGLSVAIIVFDGAFQLRRKKLARTKNTVIGLSTIGAAGMLIGTALTVRFFLDTSWGIAFVIGALLIATGPTVITPILDVVRVREHVQTAMEAEGIINDVTAAVLAIVLFEFLVLESNIMGIPGGLLLRLAVGISIGMGIAIAVRSLLGWLKMPANDAPQIARFVVLAGALLSYGLSEGVLPETGVAAAAACGFVLGNSGLKHEESIDSFARDLTLIVLSFVFISLAALVDFDALVDLGIAGLAVVVSVTLLIRPIAVFLSTRDPQFSRNEVYFLSVVGPRGIIPASVATLFAIELQAAGQFAEAQTLVGTIFLLIFVTVILQAGLARQIAEWLDVIPMPTILIGGGRVGRALATRLENRGENVVVVDINPPVVEQLQADGFHAIEGDGTDVSVLKDARIENAKIVVAVTGDDNTNLLISQLAKTKFNIASVFARVNDPDNVDAFDALDVRAIDASLATAWSIDNEIERPAISHWMNELGDGHDVQEVTVTADDLVGQSIRELNAEIPDGCIVAVIGRNGETHVPTADEVIQSGDRITFLGQSESVNKAVRRFHPHE
;
A
#
# COMPACT_ATOMS: atom_id res chain seq x y z
N MET A 1 -37.31 -22.14 -13.19
CA MET A 1 -37.13 -22.32 -11.73
C MET A 1 -36.39 -21.09 -11.24
N GLU A 2 -37.08 -20.22 -10.52
CA GLU A 2 -36.38 -19.14 -9.82
C GLU A 2 -35.39 -19.79 -8.85
N ALA A 3 -34.11 -19.75 -9.17
CA ALA A 3 -33.10 -20.21 -8.26
C ALA A 3 -33.23 -19.33 -6.99
N SER A 4 -33.49 -19.94 -5.84
CA SER A 4 -33.62 -19.19 -4.60
C SER A 4 -32.33 -18.43 -4.35
N LEU A 5 -32.39 -17.14 -4.04
CA LEU A 5 -31.25 -16.24 -3.83
C LEU A 5 -30.26 -16.81 -2.79
N LEU A 6 -30.77 -17.51 -1.78
CA LEU A 6 -29.96 -18.02 -0.66
C LEU A 6 -28.84 -19.00 -1.08
N PRO A 7 -29.07 -20.04 -1.90
CA PRO A 7 -27.98 -20.92 -2.36
C PRO A 7 -26.92 -20.19 -3.17
N ILE A 8 -27.32 -19.23 -4.02
CA ILE A 8 -26.38 -18.46 -4.85
C ILE A 8 -25.48 -17.60 -3.97
N VAL A 9 -26.06 -16.85 -3.03
CA VAL A 9 -25.27 -16.02 -2.09
C VAL A 9 -24.34 -16.88 -1.24
N THR A 10 -24.83 -18.03 -0.74
CA THR A 10 -24.00 -18.98 0.01
C THR A 10 -22.84 -19.51 -0.82
N LEU A 11 -23.09 -19.85 -2.09
CA LEU A 11 -22.06 -20.32 -3.01
C LEU A 11 -21.00 -19.24 -3.29
N ILE A 12 -21.43 -17.99 -3.51
CA ILE A 12 -20.51 -16.86 -3.71
C ILE A 12 -19.57 -16.69 -2.52
N PHE A 13 -20.09 -16.70 -1.29
CA PHE A 13 -19.25 -16.59 -0.10
C PHE A 13 -18.30 -17.78 0.07
N ALA A 14 -18.79 -19.00 -0.13
CA ALA A 14 -17.97 -20.20 0.00
C ALA A 14 -16.82 -20.21 -1.02
N LEU A 15 -17.12 -19.94 -2.29
CA LEU A 15 -16.11 -19.87 -3.35
C LEU A 15 -15.18 -18.66 -3.17
N GLY A 16 -15.71 -17.53 -2.70
CA GLY A 16 -14.94 -16.34 -2.43
C GLY A 16 -13.88 -16.57 -1.33
N ILE A 17 -14.26 -17.19 -0.22
CA ILE A 17 -13.34 -17.57 0.86
C ILE A 17 -12.33 -18.60 0.34
N GLY A 18 -12.78 -19.61 -0.41
CA GLY A 18 -11.90 -20.59 -1.04
C GLY A 18 -10.86 -19.96 -1.97
N ALA A 19 -11.29 -18.99 -2.79
CA ALA A 19 -10.42 -18.22 -3.68
C ALA A 19 -9.34 -17.46 -2.91
N GLN A 20 -9.69 -16.83 -1.78
CA GLN A 20 -8.74 -16.08 -0.96
C GLN A 20 -7.71 -17.00 -0.29
N VAL A 21 -8.15 -18.15 0.25
CA VAL A 21 -7.22 -19.14 0.83
C VAL A 21 -6.27 -19.67 -0.24
N PHE A 22 -6.79 -19.98 -1.42
CA PHE A 22 -5.98 -20.47 -2.55
C PHE A 22 -5.00 -19.40 -3.05
N ALA A 23 -5.45 -18.16 -3.18
CA ALA A 23 -4.63 -17.01 -3.60
C ALA A 23 -3.41 -16.80 -2.70
N LYS A 24 -3.60 -16.87 -1.37
CA LYS A 24 -2.50 -16.79 -0.39
C LYS A 24 -1.48 -17.92 -0.57
N ARG A 25 -1.95 -19.13 -0.89
CA ARG A 25 -1.06 -20.29 -1.09
C ARG A 25 -0.22 -20.16 -2.35
N VAL A 26 -0.79 -19.61 -3.43
CA VAL A 26 -0.13 -19.42 -4.74
C VAL A 26 0.62 -18.11 -4.84
N GLN A 27 0.48 -17.22 -3.84
CA GLN A 27 1.03 -15.85 -3.81
C GLN A 27 0.60 -15.01 -5.03
N VAL A 28 -0.67 -15.08 -5.39
CA VAL A 28 -1.30 -14.32 -6.47
C VAL A 28 -2.46 -13.51 -5.87
N PRO A 29 -2.71 -12.27 -6.33
CA PRO A 29 -3.83 -11.46 -5.83
C PRO A 29 -5.18 -12.19 -5.97
N SER A 30 -5.96 -12.23 -4.88
CA SER A 30 -7.23 -12.95 -4.82
C SER A 30 -8.26 -12.49 -5.84
N VAL A 31 -8.20 -11.23 -6.23
CA VAL A 31 -9.12 -10.60 -7.20
C VAL A 31 -9.16 -11.36 -8.53
N LEU A 32 -8.03 -11.91 -8.98
CA LEU A 32 -7.99 -12.70 -10.22
C LEU A 32 -8.88 -13.95 -10.14
N PHE A 33 -8.81 -14.67 -9.03
CA PHE A 33 -9.64 -15.87 -8.84
C PHE A 33 -11.12 -15.50 -8.66
N LEU A 34 -11.41 -14.38 -7.97
CA LEU A 34 -12.79 -13.91 -7.79
C LEU A 34 -13.44 -13.55 -9.13
N ILE A 35 -12.72 -12.90 -10.03
CA ILE A 35 -13.20 -12.60 -11.38
C ILE A 35 -13.43 -13.88 -12.18
N ILE A 36 -12.48 -14.82 -12.17
CA ILE A 36 -12.61 -16.10 -12.88
C ILE A 36 -13.85 -16.86 -12.38
N ILE A 37 -14.04 -16.92 -11.07
CA ILE A 37 -15.23 -17.57 -10.46
C ILE A 37 -16.51 -16.85 -10.89
N GLY A 38 -16.51 -15.51 -10.87
CA GLY A 38 -17.67 -14.72 -11.31
C GLY A 38 -18.06 -15.03 -12.75
N VAL A 39 -17.10 -14.99 -13.68
CA VAL A 39 -17.33 -15.34 -15.09
C VAL A 39 -17.83 -16.77 -15.24
N ALA A 40 -17.27 -17.72 -14.47
CA ALA A 40 -17.71 -19.12 -14.52
C ALA A 40 -19.13 -19.32 -13.98
N LEU A 41 -19.57 -18.53 -13.02
CA LEU A 41 -20.95 -18.59 -12.47
C LEU A 41 -21.95 -17.77 -13.30
N GLY A 42 -21.46 -16.84 -14.11
CA GLY A 42 -22.25 -15.98 -14.99
C GLY A 42 -22.78 -16.68 -16.25
N PRO A 43 -23.42 -15.91 -17.17
CA PRO A 43 -24.04 -16.43 -18.40
C PRO A 43 -23.09 -17.17 -19.34
N LEU A 44 -21.80 -16.81 -19.35
CA LEU A 44 -20.78 -17.51 -20.17
C LEU A 44 -20.37 -18.87 -19.62
N GLY A 45 -20.58 -19.10 -18.34
CA GLY A 45 -20.26 -20.37 -17.69
C GLY A 45 -21.49 -21.22 -17.40
N VAL A 46 -21.78 -21.38 -16.11
CA VAL A 46 -22.89 -22.23 -15.64
C VAL A 46 -24.25 -21.51 -15.71
N GLY A 47 -24.26 -20.18 -15.83
CA GLY A 47 -25.49 -19.38 -15.91
C GLY A 47 -26.29 -19.33 -14.60
N LEU A 48 -25.65 -19.49 -13.45
CA LEU A 48 -26.29 -19.44 -12.14
C LEU A 48 -26.58 -18.01 -11.68
N ILE A 49 -25.77 -17.06 -12.11
CA ILE A 49 -25.89 -15.64 -11.78
C ILE A 49 -26.27 -14.89 -13.06
N THR A 50 -27.43 -14.25 -13.04
CA THR A 50 -27.96 -13.40 -14.13
C THR A 50 -28.33 -12.03 -13.58
N VAL A 51 -28.60 -11.07 -14.45
CA VAL A 51 -29.04 -9.70 -14.04
C VAL A 51 -30.25 -9.75 -13.11
N ASP A 52 -31.19 -10.64 -13.36
CA ASP A 52 -32.42 -10.77 -12.56
C ASP A 52 -32.20 -11.46 -11.21
N THR A 53 -31.02 -12.09 -11.00
CA THR A 53 -30.75 -12.90 -9.78
C THR A 53 -30.84 -12.07 -8.50
N PHE A 54 -30.33 -10.85 -8.51
CA PHE A 54 -30.30 -9.97 -7.34
C PHE A 54 -31.36 -8.86 -7.38
N GLY A 55 -31.96 -8.60 -8.53
CA GLY A 55 -32.91 -7.50 -8.72
C GLY A 55 -32.33 -6.15 -8.23
N ASP A 56 -33.20 -5.28 -7.70
CA ASP A 56 -32.82 -3.95 -7.18
C ASP A 56 -31.94 -4.01 -5.93
N GLY A 57 -31.80 -5.16 -5.29
CA GLY A 57 -30.98 -5.33 -4.08
C GLY A 57 -29.49 -5.27 -4.35
N LEU A 58 -29.04 -5.54 -5.58
CA LEU A 58 -27.61 -5.59 -5.91
C LEU A 58 -26.93 -4.23 -5.69
N SER A 59 -27.53 -3.15 -6.15
CA SER A 59 -26.98 -1.79 -6.00
C SER A 59 -26.79 -1.40 -4.52
N THR A 60 -27.77 -1.74 -3.69
CA THR A 60 -27.71 -1.49 -2.24
C THR A 60 -26.60 -2.31 -1.57
N ILE A 61 -26.49 -3.61 -1.90
CA ILE A 61 -25.44 -4.47 -1.33
C ILE A 61 -24.05 -4.01 -1.79
N VAL A 62 -23.90 -3.68 -3.06
CA VAL A 62 -22.63 -3.14 -3.61
C VAL A 62 -22.29 -1.81 -2.95
N GLY A 63 -23.24 -0.89 -2.78
CA GLY A 63 -23.02 0.39 -2.11
C GLY A 63 -22.55 0.23 -0.66
N LEU A 64 -23.21 -0.62 0.13
CA LEU A 64 -22.76 -0.94 1.50
C LEU A 64 -21.39 -1.61 1.52
N SER A 65 -21.13 -2.46 0.53
CA SER A 65 -19.81 -3.10 0.37
C SER A 65 -18.71 -2.07 0.11
N VAL A 66 -18.96 -1.15 -0.81
CA VAL A 66 -18.05 -0.04 -1.12
C VAL A 66 -17.80 0.82 0.13
N ALA A 67 -18.86 1.09 0.92
CA ALA A 67 -18.72 1.84 2.18
C ALA A 67 -17.71 1.17 3.14
N ILE A 68 -17.82 -0.15 3.32
CA ILE A 68 -16.90 -0.92 4.20
C ILE A 68 -15.48 -0.88 3.65
N ILE A 69 -15.29 -1.14 2.37
CA ILE A 69 -13.98 -1.20 1.73
C ILE A 69 -13.28 0.16 1.78
N VAL A 70 -13.97 1.23 1.42
CA VAL A 70 -13.42 2.59 1.41
C VAL A 70 -13.14 3.06 2.84
N PHE A 71 -14.01 2.74 3.79
CA PHE A 71 -13.77 3.01 5.21
C PHE A 71 -12.50 2.31 5.70
N ASP A 72 -12.33 1.02 5.43
CA ASP A 72 -11.15 0.24 5.83
C ASP A 72 -9.86 0.83 5.24
N GLY A 73 -9.84 1.06 3.92
CA GLY A 73 -8.69 1.70 3.27
C GLY A 73 -8.35 3.06 3.88
N ALA A 74 -9.34 3.92 4.11
CA ALA A 74 -9.13 5.23 4.71
C ALA A 74 -8.73 5.14 6.20
N PHE A 75 -9.21 4.15 6.95
CA PHE A 75 -8.84 3.89 8.33
C PHE A 75 -7.36 3.53 8.48
N GLN A 76 -6.80 2.78 7.53
CA GLN A 76 -5.38 2.41 7.49
C GLN A 76 -4.47 3.57 7.08
N LEU A 77 -5.01 4.63 6.48
CA LEU A 77 -4.25 5.76 5.96
C LEU A 77 -3.75 6.67 7.10
N ARG A 78 -2.48 6.55 7.46
CA ARG A 78 -1.88 7.29 8.58
C ARG A 78 -1.44 8.69 8.15
N ARG A 79 -1.88 9.70 8.89
CA ARG A 79 -1.51 11.12 8.64
C ARG A 79 0.00 11.34 8.62
N LYS A 80 0.76 10.65 9.47
CA LYS A 80 2.23 10.77 9.52
C LYS A 80 2.88 10.24 8.24
N LYS A 81 2.42 9.08 7.73
CA LYS A 81 2.90 8.49 6.47
C LYS A 81 2.52 9.37 5.27
N LEU A 82 1.26 9.79 5.22
CA LEU A 82 0.75 10.68 4.18
C LEU A 82 1.51 12.02 4.11
N ALA A 83 1.93 12.57 5.25
CA ALA A 83 2.69 13.81 5.29
C ALA A 83 4.06 13.69 4.59
N ARG A 84 4.68 12.49 4.57
CA ARG A 84 5.95 12.23 3.90
C ARG A 84 5.83 12.19 2.38
N THR A 85 4.70 11.73 1.85
CA THR A 85 4.42 11.58 0.41
C THR A 85 3.44 12.60 -0.14
N LYS A 86 3.18 13.68 0.63
CA LYS A 86 2.13 14.67 0.37
C LYS A 86 2.17 15.24 -1.04
N ASN A 87 3.34 15.61 -1.53
CA ASN A 87 3.48 16.26 -2.83
C ASN A 87 3.11 15.31 -3.98
N THR A 88 3.55 14.05 -3.88
CA THR A 88 3.22 13.02 -4.87
C THR A 88 1.73 12.68 -4.85
N VAL A 89 1.14 12.50 -3.67
CA VAL A 89 -0.30 12.21 -3.54
C VAL A 89 -1.15 13.36 -4.10
N ILE A 90 -0.84 14.61 -3.76
CA ILE A 90 -1.54 15.77 -4.33
C ILE A 90 -1.34 15.83 -5.84
N GLY A 91 -0.12 15.60 -6.34
CA GLY A 91 0.17 15.56 -7.76
C GLY A 91 -0.68 14.53 -8.50
N LEU A 92 -0.70 13.29 -8.01
CA LEU A 92 -1.46 12.17 -8.59
C LEU A 92 -2.97 12.42 -8.56
N SER A 93 -3.49 12.93 -7.43
CA SER A 93 -4.93 13.20 -7.27
C SER A 93 -5.41 14.52 -7.90
N THR A 94 -4.52 15.35 -8.44
CA THR A 94 -4.89 16.60 -9.14
C THR A 94 -4.44 16.56 -10.59
N ILE A 95 -3.14 16.76 -10.86
CA ILE A 95 -2.57 16.76 -12.21
C ILE A 95 -2.75 15.40 -12.88
N GLY A 96 -2.46 14.32 -12.13
CA GLY A 96 -2.65 12.94 -12.60
C GLY A 96 -4.11 12.66 -12.95
N ALA A 97 -5.03 12.98 -12.05
CA ALA A 97 -6.46 12.79 -12.25
C ALA A 97 -7.00 13.62 -13.44
N ALA A 98 -6.59 14.90 -13.57
CA ALA A 98 -6.96 15.73 -14.72
C ALA A 98 -6.40 15.19 -16.03
N GLY A 99 -5.14 14.72 -16.02
CA GLY A 99 -4.53 14.07 -17.19
C GLY A 99 -5.25 12.79 -17.60
N MET A 100 -5.65 11.97 -16.61
CA MET A 100 -6.45 10.77 -16.84
C MET A 100 -7.84 11.11 -17.41
N LEU A 101 -8.55 12.08 -16.82
CA LEU A 101 -9.86 12.53 -17.30
C LEU A 101 -9.80 12.95 -18.77
N ILE A 102 -8.95 13.92 -19.07
CA ILE A 102 -8.86 14.54 -20.41
C ILE A 102 -8.30 13.53 -21.43
N GLY A 103 -7.20 12.87 -21.09
CA GLY A 103 -6.56 11.90 -21.98
C GLY A 103 -7.48 10.73 -22.31
N THR A 104 -8.19 10.19 -21.34
CA THR A 104 -9.15 9.11 -21.56
C THR A 104 -10.35 9.59 -22.37
N ALA A 105 -10.92 10.77 -22.07
CA ALA A 105 -12.04 11.31 -22.82
C ALA A 105 -11.67 11.53 -24.31
N LEU A 106 -10.50 12.09 -24.60
CA LEU A 106 -9.99 12.24 -25.96
C LEU A 106 -9.82 10.89 -26.66
N THR A 107 -9.27 9.90 -25.98
CA THR A 107 -9.03 8.57 -26.54
C THR A 107 -10.34 7.85 -26.84
N VAL A 108 -11.29 7.89 -25.91
CA VAL A 108 -12.63 7.29 -26.07
C VAL A 108 -13.37 7.97 -27.22
N ARG A 109 -13.37 9.30 -27.27
CA ARG A 109 -14.00 10.06 -28.36
C ARG A 109 -13.42 9.73 -29.73
N PHE A 110 -12.08 9.56 -29.79
CA PHE A 110 -11.38 9.30 -31.04
C PHE A 110 -11.59 7.88 -31.58
N PHE A 111 -11.52 6.86 -30.70
CA PHE A 111 -11.58 5.46 -31.13
C PHE A 111 -13.02 4.90 -31.17
N LEU A 112 -13.91 5.34 -30.27
CA LEU A 112 -15.26 4.79 -30.14
C LEU A 112 -16.34 5.69 -30.76
N ASP A 113 -15.97 6.87 -31.28
CA ASP A 113 -16.86 7.86 -31.90
C ASP A 113 -18.15 8.16 -31.10
N THR A 114 -18.05 8.13 -29.77
CA THR A 114 -19.18 8.40 -28.85
C THR A 114 -19.31 9.90 -28.54
N SER A 115 -20.42 10.32 -27.91
CA SER A 115 -20.61 11.72 -27.52
C SER A 115 -19.53 12.20 -26.53
N TRP A 116 -19.24 13.53 -26.53
CA TRP A 116 -18.32 14.10 -25.56
C TRP A 116 -18.78 13.91 -24.11
N GLY A 117 -20.10 13.94 -23.85
CA GLY A 117 -20.67 13.68 -22.54
C GLY A 117 -20.24 12.31 -22.00
N ILE A 118 -20.52 11.26 -22.78
CA ILE A 118 -20.15 9.88 -22.43
C ILE A 118 -18.63 9.72 -22.36
N ALA A 119 -17.86 10.32 -23.27
CA ALA A 119 -16.41 10.25 -23.23
C ALA A 119 -15.82 10.85 -21.93
N PHE A 120 -16.33 11.99 -21.48
CA PHE A 120 -15.91 12.60 -20.20
C PHE A 120 -16.40 11.79 -18.98
N VAL A 121 -17.58 11.19 -19.01
CA VAL A 121 -18.06 10.29 -17.95
C VAL A 121 -17.15 9.06 -17.82
N ILE A 122 -16.80 8.41 -18.94
CA ILE A 122 -15.84 7.31 -18.97
C ILE A 122 -14.49 7.79 -18.43
N GLY A 123 -14.01 8.97 -18.86
CA GLY A 123 -12.77 9.56 -18.38
C GLY A 123 -12.76 9.78 -16.87
N ALA A 124 -13.87 10.27 -16.30
CA ALA A 124 -14.02 10.50 -14.88
C ALA A 124 -14.01 9.18 -14.08
N LEU A 125 -14.77 8.19 -14.53
CA LEU A 125 -14.79 6.87 -13.90
C LEU A 125 -13.40 6.21 -13.92
N LEU A 126 -12.64 6.40 -14.98
CA LEU A 126 -11.31 5.83 -15.14
C LEU A 126 -10.18 6.63 -14.45
N ILE A 127 -10.49 7.71 -13.73
CA ILE A 127 -9.57 8.28 -12.73
C ILE A 127 -9.35 7.30 -11.58
N ALA A 128 -10.40 6.61 -11.16
CA ALA A 128 -10.37 5.69 -10.02
C ALA A 128 -9.34 4.58 -10.20
N THR A 129 -8.49 4.42 -9.20
CA THR A 129 -7.47 3.36 -9.07
C THR A 129 -7.73 2.59 -7.78
N GLY A 130 -8.79 1.83 -7.73
CA GLY A 130 -9.43 1.34 -6.51
C GLY A 130 -8.50 0.66 -5.49
N PRO A 131 -8.58 1.03 -4.20
CA PRO A 131 -7.88 0.33 -3.13
C PRO A 131 -8.27 -1.15 -3.06
N THR A 132 -9.46 -1.49 -3.53
CA THR A 132 -9.99 -2.86 -3.63
C THR A 132 -9.11 -3.82 -4.41
N VAL A 133 -8.31 -3.32 -5.34
CA VAL A 133 -7.38 -4.11 -6.16
C VAL A 133 -5.94 -3.82 -5.79
N ILE A 134 -5.63 -2.58 -5.43
CA ILE A 134 -4.26 -2.16 -5.05
C ILE A 134 -3.82 -2.86 -3.77
N THR A 135 -4.62 -2.87 -2.72
CA THR A 135 -4.26 -3.50 -1.43
C THR A 135 -3.92 -4.99 -1.59
N PRO A 136 -4.74 -5.84 -2.25
CA PRO A 136 -4.37 -7.23 -2.50
C PRO A 136 -3.08 -7.41 -3.32
N ILE A 137 -2.75 -6.46 -4.20
CA ILE A 137 -1.48 -6.48 -4.93
C ILE A 137 -0.31 -6.18 -3.99
N LEU A 138 -0.44 -5.15 -3.17
CA LEU A 138 0.59 -4.72 -2.22
C LEU A 138 0.83 -5.74 -1.10
N ASP A 139 -0.17 -6.54 -0.75
CA ASP A 139 -0.02 -7.68 0.17
C ASP A 139 0.92 -8.77 -0.39
N VAL A 140 0.91 -8.94 -1.72
CA VAL A 140 1.77 -9.91 -2.42
C VAL A 140 3.10 -9.29 -2.85
N VAL A 141 3.07 -8.03 -3.29
CA VAL A 141 4.22 -7.27 -3.79
C VAL A 141 4.60 -6.21 -2.76
N ARG A 142 5.52 -6.56 -1.88
CA ARG A 142 6.01 -5.62 -0.85
C ARG A 142 6.95 -4.60 -1.49
N VAL A 143 6.41 -3.45 -1.83
CA VAL A 143 7.18 -2.28 -2.28
C VAL A 143 7.61 -1.42 -1.09
N ARG A 144 8.48 -0.43 -1.33
CA ARG A 144 8.88 0.52 -0.29
C ARG A 144 7.68 1.29 0.28
N GLU A 145 7.70 1.61 1.57
CA GLU A 145 6.59 2.24 2.31
C GLU A 145 6.03 3.50 1.64
N HIS A 146 6.89 4.37 1.10
CA HIS A 146 6.44 5.59 0.44
C HIS A 146 5.69 5.32 -0.88
N VAL A 147 6.08 4.28 -1.63
CA VAL A 147 5.38 3.83 -2.85
C VAL A 147 4.02 3.26 -2.48
N GLN A 148 3.98 2.37 -1.48
CA GLN A 148 2.74 1.80 -0.95
C GLN A 148 1.78 2.90 -0.50
N THR A 149 2.25 3.81 0.35
CA THR A 149 1.44 4.92 0.87
C THR A 149 0.90 5.83 -0.25
N ALA A 150 1.71 6.08 -1.29
CA ALA A 150 1.28 6.89 -2.43
C ALA A 150 0.16 6.18 -3.23
N MET A 151 0.30 4.88 -3.49
CA MET A 151 -0.71 4.10 -4.22
C MET A 151 -2.02 3.96 -3.45
N GLU A 152 -1.95 3.66 -2.15
CA GLU A 152 -3.13 3.55 -1.29
C GLU A 152 -3.86 4.89 -1.17
N ALA A 153 -3.12 5.98 -0.94
CA ALA A 153 -3.70 7.32 -0.84
C ALA A 153 -4.29 7.79 -2.17
N GLU A 154 -3.58 7.57 -3.29
CA GLU A 154 -4.11 7.85 -4.63
C GLU A 154 -5.41 7.08 -4.85
N GLY A 155 -5.43 5.78 -4.56
CA GLY A 155 -6.60 4.92 -4.76
C GLY A 155 -7.82 5.45 -4.01
N ILE A 156 -7.67 5.75 -2.72
CA ILE A 156 -8.78 6.23 -1.88
C ILE A 156 -9.29 7.60 -2.34
N ILE A 157 -8.39 8.56 -2.59
CA ILE A 157 -8.78 9.92 -2.99
C ILE A 157 -9.41 9.92 -4.38
N ASN A 158 -8.82 9.18 -5.31
CA ASN A 158 -9.28 9.11 -6.69
C ASN A 158 -10.61 8.36 -6.81
N ASP A 159 -10.85 7.30 -6.02
CA ASP A 159 -12.14 6.59 -6.01
C ASP A 159 -13.30 7.50 -5.61
N VAL A 160 -13.11 8.25 -4.51
CA VAL A 160 -14.11 9.23 -4.04
C VAL A 160 -14.33 10.33 -5.09
N THR A 161 -13.23 10.89 -5.61
CA THR A 161 -13.30 12.02 -6.56
C THR A 161 -13.90 11.57 -7.89
N ALA A 162 -13.51 10.40 -8.39
CA ALA A 162 -14.00 9.84 -9.65
C ALA A 162 -15.50 9.57 -9.62
N ALA A 163 -16.01 8.94 -8.54
CA ALA A 163 -17.42 8.66 -8.38
C ALA A 163 -18.27 9.94 -8.42
N VAL A 164 -17.92 10.91 -7.54
CA VAL A 164 -18.64 12.18 -7.49
C VAL A 164 -18.53 12.97 -8.79
N LEU A 165 -17.34 13.02 -9.40
CA LEU A 165 -17.13 13.74 -10.65
C LEU A 165 -17.91 13.11 -11.81
N ALA A 166 -17.91 11.77 -11.92
CA ALA A 166 -18.62 11.07 -12.97
C ALA A 166 -20.12 11.36 -12.94
N ILE A 167 -20.73 11.39 -11.73
CA ILE A 167 -22.15 11.68 -11.57
C ILE A 167 -22.45 13.13 -11.94
N VAL A 168 -21.64 14.07 -11.45
CA VAL A 168 -21.81 15.46 -11.81
C VAL A 168 -21.69 15.66 -13.32
N LEU A 169 -20.71 15.00 -13.98
CA LEU A 169 -20.56 15.07 -15.42
C LEU A 169 -21.73 14.40 -16.15
N PHE A 170 -22.25 13.28 -15.66
CA PHE A 170 -23.41 12.60 -16.22
C PHE A 170 -24.66 13.49 -16.17
N GLU A 171 -24.95 14.08 -15.02
CA GLU A 171 -26.09 15.01 -14.84
C GLU A 171 -26.00 16.23 -15.76
N PHE A 172 -24.81 16.84 -15.87
CA PHE A 172 -24.67 18.11 -16.59
C PHE A 172 -24.33 17.99 -18.07
N LEU A 173 -23.72 16.90 -18.51
CA LEU A 173 -23.31 16.72 -19.91
C LEU A 173 -24.19 15.73 -20.69
N VAL A 174 -24.80 14.78 -20.00
CA VAL A 174 -25.62 13.72 -20.62
C VAL A 174 -27.11 14.00 -20.48
N LEU A 175 -27.54 14.47 -19.29
CA LEU A 175 -28.95 14.82 -19.02
C LEU A 175 -29.27 16.29 -19.33
N GLU A 176 -28.40 17.00 -20.09
CA GLU A 176 -28.59 18.36 -20.60
C GLU A 176 -28.86 19.45 -19.54
N SER A 177 -28.25 19.36 -18.36
CA SER A 177 -28.26 20.44 -17.39
C SER A 177 -27.10 21.44 -17.58
N ASN A 178 -27.16 22.58 -16.89
CA ASN A 178 -26.24 23.70 -17.14
C ASN A 178 -24.79 23.40 -16.74
N ILE A 179 -23.83 23.40 -17.68
CA ILE A 179 -22.39 23.13 -17.50
C ILE A 179 -21.73 24.00 -16.41
N MET A 180 -22.23 25.21 -16.17
CA MET A 180 -21.69 26.09 -15.11
C MET A 180 -21.91 25.52 -13.69
N GLY A 181 -22.79 24.54 -13.51
CA GLY A 181 -23.04 23.86 -12.24
C GLY A 181 -22.01 22.81 -11.84
N ILE A 182 -21.15 22.33 -12.77
CA ILE A 182 -20.24 21.21 -12.51
C ILE A 182 -19.31 21.43 -11.30
N PRO A 183 -18.54 22.54 -11.19
CA PRO A 183 -17.65 22.76 -10.05
C PRO A 183 -18.41 22.89 -8.72
N GLY A 184 -19.57 23.55 -8.75
CA GLY A 184 -20.43 23.71 -7.58
C GLY A 184 -21.03 22.40 -7.10
N GLY A 185 -21.51 21.56 -8.00
CA GLY A 185 -22.04 20.23 -7.70
C GLY A 185 -21.01 19.31 -7.09
N LEU A 186 -19.80 19.28 -7.65
CA LEU A 186 -18.68 18.49 -7.12
C LEU A 186 -18.30 18.94 -5.70
N LEU A 187 -18.05 20.23 -5.52
CA LEU A 187 -17.65 20.79 -4.22
C LEU A 187 -18.72 20.58 -3.15
N LEU A 188 -19.99 20.75 -3.50
CA LEU A 188 -21.09 20.56 -2.56
C LEU A 188 -21.18 19.11 -2.10
N ARG A 189 -21.13 18.13 -3.01
CA ARG A 189 -21.20 16.71 -2.67
C ARG A 189 -20.02 16.27 -1.81
N LEU A 190 -18.80 16.67 -2.18
CA LEU A 190 -17.61 16.38 -1.36
C LEU A 190 -17.72 17.03 0.02
N ALA A 191 -18.14 18.30 0.11
CA ALA A 191 -18.27 19.00 1.39
C ALA A 191 -19.34 18.36 2.29
N VAL A 192 -20.50 17.99 1.75
CA VAL A 192 -21.57 17.33 2.50
C VAL A 192 -21.10 15.96 2.98
N GLY A 193 -20.55 15.12 2.10
CA GLY A 193 -20.05 13.80 2.47
C GLY A 193 -18.99 13.86 3.54
N ILE A 194 -17.94 14.67 3.34
CA ILE A 194 -16.85 14.84 4.31
C ILE A 194 -17.39 15.35 5.66
N SER A 195 -18.31 16.33 5.66
CA SER A 195 -18.86 16.89 6.90
C SER A 195 -19.66 15.86 7.70
N ILE A 196 -20.50 15.07 7.04
CA ILE A 196 -21.28 14.00 7.68
C ILE A 196 -20.35 12.91 8.20
N GLY A 197 -19.38 12.47 7.38
CA GLY A 197 -18.41 11.45 7.78
C GLY A 197 -17.57 11.86 9.00
N MET A 198 -17.07 13.10 9.03
CA MET A 198 -16.37 13.65 10.19
C MET A 198 -17.28 13.75 11.42
N GLY A 199 -18.53 14.20 11.26
CA GLY A 199 -19.51 14.29 12.33
C GLY A 199 -19.77 12.92 12.98
N ILE A 200 -19.98 11.89 12.17
CA ILE A 200 -20.16 10.51 12.64
C ILE A 200 -18.88 9.98 13.32
N ALA A 201 -17.69 10.26 12.76
CA ALA A 201 -16.43 9.83 13.37
C ALA A 201 -16.26 10.43 14.77
N ILE A 202 -16.56 11.72 14.95
CA ILE A 202 -16.51 12.40 16.24
C ILE A 202 -17.54 11.78 17.21
N ALA A 203 -18.75 11.47 16.74
CA ALA A 203 -19.79 10.82 17.55
C ALA A 203 -19.35 9.43 18.01
N VAL A 204 -18.81 8.59 17.09
CA VAL A 204 -18.29 7.26 17.39
C VAL A 204 -17.15 7.32 18.40
N ARG A 205 -16.17 8.19 18.18
CA ARG A 205 -15.06 8.41 19.11
C ARG A 205 -15.55 8.81 20.50
N SER A 206 -16.50 9.76 20.56
CA SER A 206 -17.07 10.25 21.82
C SER A 206 -17.84 9.14 22.54
N LEU A 207 -18.62 8.35 21.79
CA LEU A 207 -19.37 7.21 22.31
C LEU A 207 -18.44 6.16 22.91
N LEU A 208 -17.37 5.77 22.21
CA LEU A 208 -16.36 4.82 22.70
C LEU A 208 -15.63 5.34 23.94
N GLY A 209 -15.39 6.66 24.02
CA GLY A 209 -14.81 7.29 25.21
C GLY A 209 -15.74 7.33 26.42
N TRP A 210 -17.06 7.46 26.18
CA TRP A 210 -18.08 7.53 27.22
C TRP A 210 -18.51 6.15 27.74
N LEU A 211 -18.51 5.13 26.87
CA LEU A 211 -18.88 3.76 27.25
C LEU A 211 -17.84 3.18 28.22
N LYS A 212 -18.26 2.88 29.45
CA LYS A 212 -17.48 2.10 30.40
C LYS A 212 -17.67 0.62 30.08
N MET A 213 -16.80 0.09 29.25
CA MET A 213 -16.87 -1.30 28.79
C MET A 213 -16.10 -2.25 29.72
N PRO A 214 -16.63 -3.46 30.02
CA PRO A 214 -15.84 -4.51 30.65
C PRO A 214 -14.61 -4.84 29.81
N ALA A 215 -13.46 -5.08 30.45
CA ALA A 215 -12.19 -5.27 29.74
C ALA A 215 -12.23 -6.41 28.69
N ASN A 216 -12.98 -7.47 28.97
CA ASN A 216 -13.10 -8.64 28.08
C ASN A 216 -13.95 -8.35 26.83
N ASP A 217 -14.96 -7.47 26.92
CA ASP A 217 -15.90 -7.21 25.83
C ASP A 217 -15.54 -5.93 25.05
N ALA A 218 -14.65 -5.12 25.59
CA ALA A 218 -14.28 -3.82 25.03
C ALA A 218 -13.79 -3.88 23.57
N PRO A 219 -12.92 -4.83 23.15
CA PRO A 219 -12.48 -4.94 21.77
C PRO A 219 -13.64 -5.26 20.81
N GLN A 220 -14.53 -6.18 21.21
CA GLN A 220 -15.67 -6.59 20.38
C GLN A 220 -16.67 -5.45 20.21
N ILE A 221 -16.99 -4.73 21.28
CA ILE A 221 -17.92 -3.59 21.23
C ILE A 221 -17.33 -2.48 20.35
N ALA A 222 -16.01 -2.20 20.47
CA ALA A 222 -15.35 -1.20 19.66
C ALA A 222 -15.45 -1.52 18.16
N ARG A 223 -15.23 -2.78 17.76
CA ARG A 223 -15.40 -3.24 16.38
C ARG A 223 -16.79 -2.95 15.82
N PHE A 224 -17.83 -3.32 16.56
CA PHE A 224 -19.22 -3.14 16.11
C PHE A 224 -19.64 -1.67 16.09
N VAL A 225 -19.23 -0.86 17.06
CA VAL A 225 -19.53 0.58 17.08
C VAL A 225 -18.87 1.28 15.90
N VAL A 226 -17.62 0.93 15.59
CA VAL A 226 -16.92 1.51 14.44
C VAL A 226 -17.55 1.07 13.11
N LEU A 227 -17.90 -0.22 12.97
CA LEU A 227 -18.61 -0.71 11.78
C LEU A 227 -19.96 0.00 11.61
N ALA A 228 -20.74 0.13 12.69
CA ALA A 228 -22.00 0.89 12.64
C ALA A 228 -21.77 2.34 12.20
N GLY A 229 -20.68 2.98 12.69
CA GLY A 229 -20.27 4.31 12.26
C GLY A 229 -19.96 4.39 10.77
N ALA A 230 -19.25 3.41 10.23
CA ALA A 230 -18.93 3.33 8.81
C ALA A 230 -20.21 3.24 7.94
N LEU A 231 -21.11 2.33 8.29
CA LEU A 231 -22.38 2.14 7.57
C LEU A 231 -23.30 3.34 7.70
N LEU A 232 -23.39 3.93 8.90
CA LEU A 232 -24.20 5.13 9.14
C LEU A 232 -23.66 6.35 8.39
N SER A 233 -22.34 6.50 8.31
CA SER A 233 -21.74 7.63 7.56
C SER A 233 -22.13 7.57 6.08
N TYR A 234 -22.07 6.39 5.49
CA TYR A 234 -22.48 6.17 4.11
C TYR A 234 -23.99 6.40 3.95
N GLY A 235 -24.81 5.65 4.70
CA GLY A 235 -26.28 5.65 4.49
C GLY A 235 -26.94 7.00 4.81
N LEU A 236 -26.52 7.70 5.87
CA LEU A 236 -27.06 9.03 6.19
C LEU A 236 -26.63 10.07 5.15
N SER A 237 -25.38 10.01 4.68
CA SER A 237 -24.89 10.95 3.68
C SER A 237 -25.62 10.75 2.35
N GLU A 238 -25.80 9.49 1.93
CA GLU A 238 -26.51 9.12 0.72
C GLU A 238 -27.99 9.54 0.77
N GLY A 239 -28.63 9.43 1.95
CA GLY A 239 -30.00 9.88 2.16
C GLY A 239 -30.18 11.40 2.18
N VAL A 240 -29.13 12.19 2.48
CA VAL A 240 -29.16 13.66 2.46
C VAL A 240 -28.93 14.20 1.06
N LEU A 241 -27.93 13.68 0.38
CA LEU A 241 -27.57 14.05 -0.98
C LEU A 241 -26.99 12.82 -1.69
N PRO A 242 -27.59 12.35 -2.79
CA PRO A 242 -27.09 11.20 -3.53
C PRO A 242 -25.61 11.30 -3.88
N GLU A 243 -24.92 10.16 -3.83
CA GLU A 243 -23.51 9.98 -4.20
C GLU A 243 -22.48 10.72 -3.30
N THR A 244 -22.89 10.98 -2.07
CA THR A 244 -21.96 11.53 -1.05
C THR A 244 -21.49 10.47 -0.06
N GLY A 245 -22.07 9.27 -0.08
CA GLY A 245 -21.81 8.18 0.86
C GLY A 245 -20.36 7.73 0.86
N VAL A 246 -19.74 7.61 -0.32
CA VAL A 246 -18.34 7.20 -0.47
C VAL A 246 -17.39 8.20 0.19
N ALA A 247 -17.63 9.50 -0.03
CA ALA A 247 -16.86 10.58 0.61
C ALA A 247 -17.02 10.57 2.14
N ALA A 248 -18.23 10.27 2.62
CA ALA A 248 -18.51 10.20 4.06
C ALA A 248 -17.84 9.00 4.71
N ALA A 249 -17.88 7.82 4.09
CA ALA A 249 -17.21 6.61 4.57
C ALA A 249 -15.69 6.80 4.63
N ALA A 250 -15.09 7.40 3.59
CA ALA A 250 -13.67 7.74 3.55
C ALA A 250 -13.28 8.72 4.67
N ALA A 251 -14.04 9.81 4.83
CA ALA A 251 -13.78 10.81 5.87
C ALA A 251 -13.91 10.20 7.28
N CYS A 252 -14.93 9.36 7.51
CA CYS A 252 -15.13 8.67 8.76
C CYS A 252 -13.96 7.73 9.08
N GLY A 253 -13.54 6.90 8.13
CA GLY A 253 -12.40 5.99 8.26
C GLY A 253 -11.11 6.75 8.58
N PHE A 254 -10.78 7.77 7.81
CA PHE A 254 -9.57 8.57 8.00
C PHE A 254 -9.51 9.25 9.38
N VAL A 255 -10.61 9.85 9.82
CA VAL A 255 -10.67 10.52 11.14
C VAL A 255 -10.54 9.50 12.27
N LEU A 256 -11.25 8.38 12.23
CA LEU A 256 -11.17 7.35 13.26
C LEU A 256 -9.80 6.67 13.29
N GLY A 257 -9.22 6.33 12.14
CA GLY A 257 -7.89 5.75 12.03
C GLY A 257 -6.75 6.64 12.54
N ASN A 258 -6.95 7.96 12.58
CA ASN A 258 -5.97 8.93 13.10
C ASN A 258 -6.33 9.52 14.47
N SER A 259 -7.32 8.96 15.17
CA SER A 259 -7.83 9.49 16.44
C SER A 259 -7.27 8.82 17.68
N GLY A 260 -6.38 7.82 17.55
CA GLY A 260 -5.77 7.08 18.66
C GLY A 260 -6.82 6.32 19.49
N LEU A 261 -7.63 5.51 18.85
CA LEU A 261 -8.68 4.72 19.50
C LEU A 261 -8.07 3.62 20.36
N LYS A 262 -8.71 3.33 21.49
CA LYS A 262 -8.42 2.11 22.25
C LYS A 262 -8.83 0.89 21.40
N HIS A 263 -8.03 -0.16 21.46
CA HIS A 263 -8.24 -1.40 20.68
C HIS A 263 -8.18 -1.21 19.15
N GLU A 264 -7.38 -0.26 18.69
CA GLU A 264 -7.21 0.08 17.26
C GLU A 264 -6.82 -1.14 16.43
N GLU A 265 -5.84 -1.94 16.87
CA GLU A 265 -5.40 -3.18 16.18
C GLU A 265 -6.55 -4.18 15.99
N SER A 266 -7.41 -4.30 17.01
CA SER A 266 -8.58 -5.17 16.96
C SER A 266 -9.63 -4.67 15.96
N ILE A 267 -9.82 -3.36 15.86
CA ILE A 267 -10.72 -2.73 14.88
C ILE A 267 -10.18 -2.93 13.46
N ASP A 268 -8.90 -2.66 13.26
CA ASP A 268 -8.21 -2.78 11.98
C ASP A 268 -8.24 -4.22 11.42
N SER A 269 -7.91 -5.21 12.27
CA SER A 269 -8.01 -6.62 11.89
C SER A 269 -9.43 -7.03 11.48
N PHE A 270 -10.44 -6.63 12.25
CA PHE A 270 -11.83 -6.93 11.95
C PHE A 270 -12.33 -6.24 10.68
N ALA A 271 -11.96 -4.98 10.45
CA ALA A 271 -12.31 -4.25 9.24
C ALA A 271 -11.73 -4.93 8.01
N ARG A 272 -10.46 -5.35 8.05
CA ARG A 272 -9.82 -6.13 6.97
C ARG A 272 -10.50 -7.45 6.69
N ASP A 273 -10.84 -8.23 7.73
CA ASP A 273 -11.52 -9.51 7.55
C ASP A 273 -12.88 -9.31 6.87
N LEU A 274 -13.62 -8.29 7.29
CA LEU A 274 -14.91 -7.95 6.70
C LEU A 274 -14.75 -7.49 5.25
N THR A 275 -13.76 -6.65 4.98
CA THR A 275 -13.42 -6.19 3.62
C THR A 275 -13.16 -7.37 2.69
N LEU A 276 -12.42 -8.39 3.11
CA LEU A 276 -12.17 -9.58 2.30
C LEU A 276 -13.45 -10.35 1.94
N ILE A 277 -14.39 -10.46 2.89
CA ILE A 277 -15.68 -11.14 2.66
C ILE A 277 -16.52 -10.37 1.64
N VAL A 278 -16.65 -9.06 1.86
CA VAL A 278 -17.47 -8.17 1.02
C VAL A 278 -16.90 -8.06 -0.40
N LEU A 279 -15.58 -7.97 -0.49
CA LEU A 279 -14.82 -7.92 -1.74
C LEU A 279 -15.08 -9.17 -2.59
N SER A 280 -15.13 -10.35 -1.94
CA SER A 280 -15.45 -11.60 -2.61
C SER A 280 -16.85 -11.57 -3.25
N PHE A 281 -17.83 -11.10 -2.49
CA PHE A 281 -19.20 -10.98 -3.01
C PHE A 281 -19.27 -10.03 -4.21
N VAL A 282 -18.67 -8.84 -4.07
CA VAL A 282 -18.78 -7.80 -5.10
C VAL A 282 -18.07 -8.21 -6.38
N PHE A 283 -16.82 -8.73 -6.30
CA PHE A 283 -16.10 -9.13 -7.52
C PHE A 283 -16.74 -10.31 -8.23
N ILE A 284 -17.21 -11.33 -7.49
CA ILE A 284 -17.87 -12.48 -8.11
C ILE A 284 -19.18 -12.03 -8.77
N SER A 285 -20.00 -11.24 -8.06
CA SER A 285 -21.29 -10.79 -8.57
C SER A 285 -21.15 -9.88 -9.79
N LEU A 286 -20.27 -8.88 -9.74
CA LEU A 286 -20.06 -7.96 -10.86
C LEU A 286 -19.40 -8.65 -12.07
N ALA A 287 -18.43 -9.54 -11.85
CA ALA A 287 -17.81 -10.29 -12.93
C ALA A 287 -18.77 -11.28 -13.60
N ALA A 288 -19.72 -11.83 -12.84
CA ALA A 288 -20.78 -12.70 -13.39
C ALA A 288 -21.77 -11.96 -14.29
N LEU A 289 -21.97 -10.65 -14.04
CA LEU A 289 -22.94 -9.82 -14.77
C LEU A 289 -22.35 -9.14 -16.01
N VAL A 290 -21.08 -9.39 -16.31
CA VAL A 290 -20.44 -8.79 -17.50
C VAL A 290 -21.07 -9.32 -18.77
N ASP A 291 -21.52 -8.41 -19.62
CA ASP A 291 -21.94 -8.72 -20.99
C ASP A 291 -20.70 -8.79 -21.90
N PHE A 292 -20.30 -10.01 -22.20
CA PHE A 292 -19.12 -10.26 -23.05
C PHE A 292 -19.39 -9.94 -24.52
N ASP A 293 -20.62 -10.03 -24.98
CA ASP A 293 -20.97 -9.64 -26.35
C ASP A 293 -20.74 -8.13 -26.52
N ALA A 294 -21.12 -7.31 -25.52
CA ALA A 294 -20.80 -5.89 -25.50
C ALA A 294 -19.28 -5.61 -25.49
N LEU A 295 -18.46 -6.46 -24.83
CA LEU A 295 -17.00 -6.33 -24.87
C LEU A 295 -16.43 -6.67 -26.26
N VAL A 296 -16.96 -7.71 -26.91
CA VAL A 296 -16.52 -8.14 -28.25
C VAL A 296 -16.93 -7.10 -29.30
N ASP A 297 -18.09 -6.49 -29.17
CA ASP A 297 -18.62 -5.47 -30.09
C ASP A 297 -17.74 -4.20 -30.10
N LEU A 298 -17.06 -3.87 -29.00
CA LEU A 298 -16.05 -2.79 -28.98
C LEU A 298 -14.85 -3.09 -29.88
N GLY A 299 -14.56 -4.36 -30.15
CA GLY A 299 -13.56 -4.81 -31.10
C GLY A 299 -12.17 -4.20 -30.91
N ILE A 300 -11.49 -3.92 -32.02
CA ILE A 300 -10.14 -3.33 -32.02
C ILE A 300 -10.17 -1.91 -31.44
N ALA A 301 -11.25 -1.17 -31.58
CA ALA A 301 -11.37 0.19 -31.05
C ALA A 301 -11.37 0.21 -29.52
N GLY A 302 -12.09 -0.70 -28.88
CA GLY A 302 -12.06 -0.88 -27.44
C GLY A 302 -10.67 -1.27 -26.94
N LEU A 303 -9.99 -2.21 -27.63
CA LEU A 303 -8.60 -2.59 -27.31
C LEU A 303 -7.64 -1.41 -27.45
N ALA A 304 -7.81 -0.56 -28.49
CA ALA A 304 -7.01 0.65 -28.69
C ALA A 304 -7.19 1.65 -27.54
N VAL A 305 -8.42 1.78 -27.00
CA VAL A 305 -8.69 2.59 -25.80
C VAL A 305 -7.91 2.02 -24.61
N VAL A 306 -8.00 0.72 -24.34
CA VAL A 306 -7.30 0.08 -23.23
C VAL A 306 -5.79 0.29 -23.31
N VAL A 307 -5.20 0.02 -24.48
CA VAL A 307 -3.76 0.20 -24.73
C VAL A 307 -3.35 1.67 -24.52
N SER A 308 -4.11 2.61 -25.10
CA SER A 308 -3.82 4.03 -24.97
C SER A 308 -3.92 4.52 -23.53
N VAL A 309 -4.98 4.15 -22.80
CA VAL A 309 -5.16 4.55 -21.41
C VAL A 309 -4.08 3.95 -20.51
N THR A 310 -3.74 2.69 -20.71
CA THR A 310 -2.80 1.97 -19.84
C THR A 310 -1.35 2.31 -20.14
N LEU A 311 -0.95 2.38 -21.42
CA LEU A 311 0.46 2.52 -21.83
C LEU A 311 0.87 3.94 -22.21
N LEU A 312 -0.08 4.86 -22.42
CA LEU A 312 0.24 6.25 -22.77
C LEU A 312 -0.30 7.23 -21.73
N ILE A 313 -1.62 7.23 -21.50
CA ILE A 313 -2.26 8.26 -20.67
C ILE A 313 -1.82 8.14 -19.21
N ARG A 314 -1.92 6.93 -18.63
CA ARG A 314 -1.52 6.68 -17.24
C ARG A 314 -0.04 7.00 -16.99
N PRO A 315 0.93 6.49 -17.78
CA PRO A 315 2.33 6.85 -17.60
C PRO A 315 2.58 8.36 -17.70
N ILE A 316 2.04 9.04 -18.72
CA ILE A 316 2.20 10.49 -18.87
C ILE A 316 1.64 11.22 -17.65
N ALA A 317 0.44 10.86 -17.18
CA ALA A 317 -0.19 11.46 -16.01
C ALA A 317 0.65 11.29 -14.75
N VAL A 318 1.19 10.07 -14.51
CA VAL A 318 2.05 9.76 -13.35
C VAL A 318 3.37 10.53 -13.44
N PHE A 319 4.05 10.52 -14.58
CA PHE A 319 5.32 11.27 -14.76
C PHE A 319 5.17 12.78 -14.58
N LEU A 320 4.06 13.36 -15.02
CA LEU A 320 3.80 14.78 -14.84
C LEU A 320 3.48 15.16 -13.40
N SER A 321 2.91 14.24 -12.65
CA SER A 321 2.43 14.44 -11.26
C SER A 321 3.45 14.04 -10.19
N THR A 322 4.38 13.12 -10.50
CA THR A 322 5.38 12.64 -9.54
C THR A 322 6.71 13.33 -9.78
N ARG A 323 6.93 14.45 -9.09
CA ARG A 323 8.18 15.23 -9.17
C ARG A 323 8.96 15.21 -7.85
N ASP A 324 8.59 14.35 -6.93
CA ASP A 324 9.23 14.26 -5.63
C ASP A 324 10.55 13.47 -5.75
N PRO A 325 11.69 14.03 -5.31
CA PRO A 325 13.00 13.36 -5.35
C PRO A 325 13.07 12.05 -4.55
N GLN A 326 12.10 11.80 -3.65
CA GLN A 326 12.02 10.54 -2.90
C GLN A 326 11.71 9.33 -3.79
N PHE A 327 11.12 9.55 -4.96
CA PHE A 327 10.74 8.48 -5.87
C PHE A 327 11.83 8.28 -6.93
N SER A 328 12.43 7.10 -6.95
CA SER A 328 13.32 6.69 -8.03
C SER A 328 12.55 6.58 -9.36
N ARG A 329 13.27 6.64 -10.47
CA ARG A 329 12.63 6.47 -11.80
C ARG A 329 11.91 5.14 -11.94
N ASN A 330 12.46 4.08 -11.36
CA ASN A 330 11.88 2.75 -11.39
C ASN A 330 10.56 2.69 -10.61
N GLU A 331 10.49 3.37 -9.46
CA GLU A 331 9.25 3.49 -8.68
C GLU A 331 8.18 4.29 -9.41
N VAL A 332 8.56 5.36 -10.11
CA VAL A 332 7.63 6.12 -10.97
C VAL A 332 7.12 5.25 -12.12
N TYR A 333 7.99 4.41 -12.74
CA TYR A 333 7.55 3.42 -13.73
C TYR A 333 6.59 2.39 -13.13
N PHE A 334 6.86 1.90 -11.93
CA PHE A 334 5.98 0.98 -11.23
C PHE A 334 4.60 1.60 -10.97
N LEU A 335 4.53 2.82 -10.41
CA LEU A 335 3.29 3.58 -10.23
C LEU A 335 2.53 3.82 -11.54
N SER A 336 3.27 3.96 -12.65
CA SER A 336 2.70 4.18 -13.98
C SER A 336 2.03 2.93 -14.55
N VAL A 337 2.65 1.77 -14.36
CA VAL A 337 2.22 0.52 -14.96
C VAL A 337 1.24 -0.22 -14.04
N VAL A 338 1.43 -0.17 -12.71
CA VAL A 338 0.58 -0.85 -11.74
C VAL A 338 -0.44 0.13 -11.17
N GLY A 339 -1.61 0.17 -11.77
CA GLY A 339 -2.73 1.00 -11.34
C GLY A 339 -4.05 0.40 -11.85
N PRO A 340 -4.38 -0.83 -11.39
CA PRO A 340 -5.59 -1.51 -11.86
C PRO A 340 -6.85 -0.77 -11.40
N ARG A 341 -7.92 -0.91 -12.16
CA ARG A 341 -9.17 -0.22 -11.90
C ARG A 341 -10.01 -0.98 -10.88
N GLY A 342 -10.64 -0.22 -9.97
CA GLY A 342 -11.49 -0.76 -8.93
C GLY A 342 -12.93 -1.06 -9.38
N ILE A 343 -13.75 -1.47 -8.40
CA ILE A 343 -15.16 -1.82 -8.62
C ILE A 343 -16.10 -0.62 -8.66
N ILE A 344 -15.72 0.52 -8.08
CA ILE A 344 -16.57 1.72 -8.06
C ILE A 344 -16.91 2.19 -9.48
N PRO A 345 -15.96 2.28 -10.43
CA PRO A 345 -16.28 2.57 -11.83
C PRO A 345 -17.30 1.62 -12.45
N ALA A 346 -17.23 0.32 -12.15
CA ALA A 346 -18.15 -0.68 -12.67
C ALA A 346 -19.58 -0.48 -12.15
N SER A 347 -19.73 -0.26 -10.84
CA SER A 347 -21.05 -0.05 -10.21
C SER A 347 -21.72 1.21 -10.72
N VAL A 348 -20.99 2.33 -10.78
CA VAL A 348 -21.53 3.62 -11.25
C VAL A 348 -21.84 3.57 -12.75
N ALA A 349 -20.97 2.92 -13.57
CA ALA A 349 -21.25 2.73 -14.99
C ALA A 349 -22.52 1.91 -15.23
N THR A 350 -22.75 0.88 -14.44
CA THR A 350 -23.97 0.07 -14.54
C THR A 350 -25.22 0.88 -14.19
N LEU A 351 -25.15 1.73 -13.16
CA LEU A 351 -26.26 2.63 -12.80
C LEU A 351 -26.57 3.59 -13.95
N PHE A 352 -25.57 4.26 -14.51
CA PHE A 352 -25.74 5.18 -15.65
C PHE A 352 -26.28 4.47 -16.89
N ALA A 353 -25.87 3.23 -17.13
CA ALA A 353 -26.38 2.46 -18.26
C ALA A 353 -27.89 2.19 -18.14
N ILE A 354 -28.38 1.94 -16.93
CA ILE A 354 -29.85 1.78 -16.70
C ILE A 354 -30.57 3.09 -17.03
N GLU A 355 -30.07 4.23 -16.62
CA GLU A 355 -30.66 5.54 -16.92
C GLU A 355 -30.62 5.86 -18.42
N LEU A 356 -29.47 5.59 -19.09
CA LEU A 356 -29.33 5.76 -20.54
C LEU A 356 -30.31 4.86 -21.32
N GLN A 357 -30.46 3.60 -20.90
CA GLN A 357 -31.40 2.67 -21.51
C GLN A 357 -32.85 3.15 -21.32
N ALA A 358 -33.19 3.65 -20.14
CA ALA A 358 -34.52 4.24 -19.87
C ALA A 358 -34.77 5.49 -20.74
N ALA A 359 -33.72 6.24 -21.09
CA ALA A 359 -33.77 7.37 -22.03
C ALA A 359 -33.74 6.94 -23.51
N GLY A 360 -33.66 5.64 -23.84
CA GLY A 360 -33.57 5.11 -25.19
C GLY A 360 -32.17 5.17 -25.83
N GLN A 361 -31.14 5.50 -25.06
CA GLN A 361 -29.75 5.65 -25.53
C GLN A 361 -28.95 4.34 -25.36
N PHE A 362 -29.42 3.26 -25.98
CA PHE A 362 -28.87 1.90 -25.80
C PHE A 362 -27.41 1.78 -26.25
N ALA A 363 -27.02 2.40 -27.36
CA ALA A 363 -25.64 2.35 -27.88
C ALA A 363 -24.65 3.04 -26.94
N GLU A 364 -25.04 4.17 -26.34
CA GLU A 364 -24.20 4.89 -25.37
C GLU A 364 -24.06 4.13 -24.05
N ALA A 365 -25.15 3.49 -23.57
CA ALA A 365 -25.13 2.62 -22.43
C ALA A 365 -24.17 1.43 -22.62
N GLN A 366 -24.22 0.78 -23.78
CA GLN A 366 -23.37 -0.35 -24.13
C GLN A 366 -21.89 0.08 -24.25
N THR A 367 -21.62 1.22 -24.89
CA THR A 367 -20.27 1.79 -24.99
C THR A 367 -19.69 2.12 -23.62
N LEU A 368 -20.48 2.73 -22.73
CA LEU A 368 -20.06 3.09 -21.38
C LEU A 368 -19.67 1.85 -20.57
N VAL A 369 -20.59 0.91 -20.43
CA VAL A 369 -20.39 -0.32 -19.63
C VAL A 369 -19.28 -1.16 -20.25
N GLY A 370 -19.34 -1.42 -21.54
CA GLY A 370 -18.35 -2.23 -22.25
C GLY A 370 -16.93 -1.69 -22.08
N THR A 371 -16.73 -0.37 -22.24
CA THR A 371 -15.41 0.26 -22.09
C THR A 371 -14.87 0.14 -20.65
N ILE A 372 -15.71 0.41 -19.65
CA ILE A 372 -15.32 0.34 -18.24
C ILE A 372 -14.96 -1.10 -17.86
N PHE A 373 -15.80 -2.07 -18.19
CA PHE A 373 -15.53 -3.47 -17.85
C PHE A 373 -14.34 -4.03 -18.61
N LEU A 374 -14.20 -3.72 -19.92
CA LEU A 374 -13.04 -4.15 -20.70
C LEU A 374 -11.72 -3.67 -20.05
N LEU A 375 -11.69 -2.40 -19.64
CA LEU A 375 -10.49 -1.83 -19.04
C LEU A 375 -10.23 -2.43 -17.65
N ILE A 376 -11.26 -2.64 -16.82
CA ILE A 376 -11.12 -3.31 -15.53
C ILE A 376 -10.56 -4.73 -15.73
N PHE A 377 -11.15 -5.54 -16.61
CA PHE A 377 -10.69 -6.90 -16.86
C PHE A 377 -9.24 -6.95 -17.30
N VAL A 378 -8.89 -6.17 -18.32
CA VAL A 378 -7.52 -6.17 -18.85
C VAL A 378 -6.53 -5.67 -17.80
N THR A 379 -6.82 -4.59 -17.09
CA THR A 379 -5.90 -4.03 -16.10
C THR A 379 -5.77 -4.94 -14.87
N VAL A 380 -6.84 -5.55 -14.40
CA VAL A 380 -6.77 -6.49 -13.27
C VAL A 380 -6.00 -7.75 -13.68
N ILE A 381 -6.32 -8.36 -14.82
CA ILE A 381 -5.65 -9.59 -15.26
C ILE A 381 -4.15 -9.33 -15.52
N LEU A 382 -3.81 -8.30 -16.28
CA LEU A 382 -2.43 -8.05 -16.67
C LEU A 382 -1.63 -7.37 -15.56
N GLN A 383 -2.15 -6.31 -14.96
CA GLN A 383 -1.40 -5.53 -13.97
C GLN A 383 -1.35 -6.22 -12.61
N ALA A 384 -2.48 -6.77 -12.12
CA ALA A 384 -2.45 -7.51 -10.88
C ALA A 384 -1.77 -8.87 -11.03
N GLY A 385 -1.98 -9.55 -12.17
CA GLY A 385 -1.34 -10.85 -12.45
C GLY A 385 0.17 -10.77 -12.63
N LEU A 386 0.67 -9.68 -13.19
CA LEU A 386 2.11 -9.47 -13.47
C LEU A 386 2.77 -8.49 -12.50
N ALA A 387 2.06 -7.98 -11.48
CA ALA A 387 2.57 -6.95 -10.58
C ALA A 387 3.90 -7.33 -9.93
N ARG A 388 4.03 -8.59 -9.50
CA ARG A 388 5.25 -9.10 -8.90
C ARG A 388 6.42 -9.11 -9.89
N GLN A 389 6.22 -9.62 -11.08
CA GLN A 389 7.24 -9.67 -12.14
C GLN A 389 7.67 -8.26 -12.56
N ILE A 390 6.70 -7.33 -12.66
CA ILE A 390 6.96 -5.92 -12.95
C ILE A 390 7.79 -5.30 -11.82
N ALA A 391 7.46 -5.55 -10.56
CA ALA A 391 8.18 -5.03 -9.41
C ALA A 391 9.60 -5.59 -9.29
N GLU A 392 9.79 -6.88 -9.56
CA GLU A 392 11.10 -7.54 -9.60
C GLU A 392 11.95 -6.99 -10.77
N TRP A 393 11.36 -6.83 -11.95
CA TRP A 393 12.07 -6.29 -13.12
C TRP A 393 12.48 -4.81 -12.95
N LEU A 394 11.66 -4.02 -12.26
CA LEU A 394 11.93 -2.61 -11.97
C LEU A 394 12.77 -2.40 -10.70
N ASP A 395 13.12 -3.47 -9.98
CA ASP A 395 13.88 -3.40 -8.71
C ASP A 395 13.24 -2.47 -7.67
N VAL A 396 11.89 -2.49 -7.57
CA VAL A 396 11.16 -1.69 -6.59
C VAL A 396 10.82 -2.46 -5.30
N ILE A 397 11.12 -3.76 -5.27
CA ILE A 397 10.99 -4.58 -4.06
C ILE A 397 12.26 -4.36 -3.24
N PRO A 398 12.17 -3.83 -2.02
CA PRO A 398 13.34 -3.65 -1.18
C PRO A 398 13.99 -4.99 -0.88
N MET A 399 15.31 -5.07 -1.05
CA MET A 399 16.09 -6.25 -0.67
C MET A 399 15.86 -6.55 0.83
N PRO A 400 15.47 -7.78 1.21
CA PRO A 400 15.19 -8.08 2.60
C PRO A 400 16.45 -8.12 3.46
N THR A 401 16.32 -7.72 4.72
CA THR A 401 17.22 -8.09 5.80
C THR A 401 16.66 -9.34 6.47
N ILE A 402 17.38 -10.45 6.38
CA ILE A 402 16.92 -11.73 6.92
C ILE A 402 17.52 -11.95 8.31
N LEU A 403 16.64 -12.10 9.29
CA LEU A 403 17.01 -12.44 10.65
C LEU A 403 16.68 -13.91 10.91
N ILE A 404 17.69 -14.70 11.30
CA ILE A 404 17.49 -16.10 11.63
C ILE A 404 17.63 -16.27 13.15
N GLY A 405 16.50 -16.56 13.80
CA GLY A 405 16.30 -16.55 15.24
C GLY A 405 15.36 -15.43 15.68
N GLY A 406 14.08 -15.72 15.91
CA GLY A 406 13.02 -14.79 16.32
C GLY A 406 12.91 -14.60 17.84
N GLY A 407 13.88 -15.07 18.61
CA GLY A 407 13.93 -14.91 20.07
C GLY A 407 14.04 -13.43 20.49
N ARG A 408 14.31 -13.20 21.79
CA ARG A 408 14.34 -11.81 22.34
C ARG A 408 15.27 -10.86 21.57
N VAL A 409 16.46 -11.32 21.19
CA VAL A 409 17.42 -10.49 20.44
C VAL A 409 16.95 -10.25 19.03
N GLY A 410 16.51 -11.29 18.31
CA GLY A 410 16.01 -11.17 16.94
C GLY A 410 14.80 -10.26 16.84
N ARG A 411 13.82 -10.39 17.75
CA ARG A 411 12.63 -9.52 17.82
C ARG A 411 13.01 -8.05 18.07
N ALA A 412 13.90 -7.80 19.04
CA ALA A 412 14.34 -6.44 19.34
C ALA A 412 15.08 -5.82 18.15
N LEU A 413 15.89 -6.61 17.43
CA LEU A 413 16.59 -6.17 16.23
C LEU A 413 15.61 -5.94 15.07
N ALA A 414 14.65 -6.85 14.86
CA ALA A 414 13.60 -6.70 13.86
C ALA A 414 12.83 -5.39 14.03
N THR A 415 12.36 -5.10 15.26
CA THR A 415 11.66 -3.85 15.59
C THR A 415 12.50 -2.61 15.25
N ARG A 416 13.80 -2.62 15.58
CA ARG A 416 14.67 -1.47 15.29
C ARG A 416 14.91 -1.28 13.80
N LEU A 417 15.08 -2.36 13.04
CA LEU A 417 15.27 -2.32 11.59
C LEU A 417 14.00 -1.86 10.85
N GLU A 418 12.83 -2.38 11.23
CA GLU A 418 11.56 -1.94 10.64
C GLU A 418 11.27 -0.46 10.94
N ASN A 419 11.56 0.02 12.15
CA ASN A 419 11.42 1.44 12.50
C ASN A 419 12.32 2.35 11.64
N ARG A 420 13.40 1.81 11.07
CA ARG A 420 14.27 2.49 10.10
C ARG A 420 13.82 2.32 8.64
N GLY A 421 12.72 1.60 8.40
CA GLY A 421 12.19 1.36 7.05
C GLY A 421 12.84 0.19 6.31
N GLU A 422 13.64 -0.66 6.99
CA GLU A 422 14.19 -1.88 6.38
C GLU A 422 13.11 -2.95 6.23
N ASN A 423 13.15 -3.69 5.14
CA ASN A 423 12.28 -4.83 4.92
C ASN A 423 12.83 -6.06 5.66
N VAL A 424 12.22 -6.42 6.78
CA VAL A 424 12.73 -7.50 7.65
C VAL A 424 11.94 -8.78 7.44
N VAL A 425 12.64 -9.90 7.26
CA VAL A 425 12.08 -11.25 7.25
C VAL A 425 12.72 -12.03 8.39
N VAL A 426 11.90 -12.55 9.30
CA VAL A 426 12.37 -13.35 10.44
C VAL A 426 12.11 -14.84 10.18
N VAL A 427 13.12 -15.68 10.40
CA VAL A 427 12.99 -17.13 10.32
C VAL A 427 13.20 -17.70 11.73
N ASP A 428 12.29 -18.51 12.21
CA ASP A 428 12.42 -19.23 13.48
C ASP A 428 11.82 -20.62 13.38
N ILE A 429 12.46 -21.58 14.07
CA ILE A 429 12.01 -22.98 14.09
C ILE A 429 10.82 -23.20 15.05
N ASN A 430 10.57 -22.27 15.97
CA ASN A 430 9.58 -22.42 17.02
C ASN A 430 8.24 -21.77 16.62
N PRO A 431 7.17 -22.57 16.35
CA PRO A 431 5.88 -22.06 15.91
C PRO A 431 5.28 -20.96 16.80
N PRO A 432 5.25 -21.06 18.14
CA PRO A 432 4.77 -20.00 19.03
C PRO A 432 5.52 -18.67 18.87
N VAL A 433 6.82 -18.70 18.56
CA VAL A 433 7.61 -17.48 18.30
C VAL A 433 7.20 -16.84 16.99
N VAL A 434 7.01 -17.68 15.96
CA VAL A 434 6.56 -17.22 14.63
C VAL A 434 5.17 -16.63 14.70
N GLU A 435 4.21 -17.31 15.36
CA GLU A 435 2.85 -16.80 15.55
C GLU A 435 2.84 -15.44 16.26
N GLN A 436 3.67 -15.28 17.29
CA GLN A 436 3.78 -14.01 18.00
C GLN A 436 4.38 -12.91 17.14
N LEU A 437 5.44 -13.20 16.36
CA LEU A 437 6.03 -12.24 15.45
C LEU A 437 5.04 -11.80 14.35
N GLN A 438 4.26 -12.75 13.83
CA GLN A 438 3.20 -12.45 12.85
C GLN A 438 2.08 -11.61 13.46
N ALA A 439 1.71 -11.86 14.72
CA ALA A 439 0.74 -11.04 15.46
C ALA A 439 1.27 -9.63 15.74
N ASP A 440 2.58 -9.47 15.94
CA ASP A 440 3.26 -8.18 16.07
C ASP A 440 3.43 -7.44 14.70
N GLY A 441 3.01 -8.07 13.58
CA GLY A 441 3.05 -7.50 12.23
C GLY A 441 4.30 -7.83 11.41
N PHE A 442 5.25 -8.61 11.95
CA PHE A 442 6.47 -9.00 11.24
C PHE A 442 6.21 -10.08 10.18
N HIS A 443 6.99 -10.05 9.12
CA HIS A 443 7.06 -11.17 8.20
C HIS A 443 7.90 -12.28 8.80
N ALA A 444 7.25 -13.27 9.41
CA ALA A 444 7.92 -14.41 10.02
C ALA A 444 7.59 -15.71 9.29
N ILE A 445 8.61 -16.53 9.10
CA ILE A 445 8.57 -17.85 8.43
C ILE A 445 8.96 -18.91 9.44
N GLU A 446 8.12 -19.93 9.55
CA GLU A 446 8.42 -21.11 10.35
C GLU A 446 9.36 -22.05 9.60
N GLY A 447 10.48 -22.40 10.19
CA GLY A 447 11.41 -23.35 9.61
C GLY A 447 12.79 -23.33 10.21
N ASP A 448 13.57 -24.36 9.88
CA ASP A 448 14.97 -24.45 10.26
C ASP A 448 15.82 -23.55 9.37
N GLY A 449 16.46 -22.53 9.98
CA GLY A 449 17.35 -21.59 9.26
C GLY A 449 18.61 -22.23 8.66
N THR A 450 18.87 -23.49 8.93
CA THR A 450 19.93 -24.27 8.27
C THR A 450 19.44 -25.01 7.01
N ASP A 451 18.11 -25.04 6.79
CA ASP A 451 17.53 -25.64 5.58
C ASP A 451 17.53 -24.62 4.43
N VAL A 452 18.14 -25.04 3.34
CA VAL A 452 18.22 -24.24 2.09
C VAL A 452 16.84 -23.90 1.53
N SER A 453 15.85 -24.77 1.67
CA SER A 453 14.50 -24.51 1.18
C SER A 453 13.84 -23.38 1.98
N VAL A 454 13.97 -23.38 3.30
CA VAL A 454 13.47 -22.32 4.19
C VAL A 454 14.15 -20.98 3.91
N LEU A 455 15.48 -20.99 3.70
CA LEU A 455 16.23 -19.79 3.34
C LEU A 455 15.79 -19.22 1.98
N LYS A 456 15.45 -20.09 1.00
CA LYS A 456 14.89 -19.65 -0.29
C LYS A 456 13.49 -19.07 -0.14
N ASP A 457 12.65 -19.66 0.69
CA ASP A 457 11.32 -19.13 1.01
C ASP A 457 11.42 -17.74 1.67
N ALA A 458 12.48 -17.52 2.47
CA ALA A 458 12.85 -16.22 3.02
C ALA A 458 13.49 -15.26 1.99
N ARG A 459 13.68 -15.68 0.73
CA ARG A 459 14.32 -14.92 -0.37
C ARG A 459 15.78 -14.52 -0.09
N ILE A 460 16.54 -15.40 0.50
CA ILE A 460 17.96 -15.16 0.83
C ILE A 460 18.79 -14.77 -0.41
N GLU A 461 18.42 -15.27 -1.60
CA GLU A 461 19.11 -14.97 -2.86
C GLU A 461 19.15 -13.46 -3.19
N ASN A 462 18.18 -12.70 -2.67
CA ASN A 462 18.05 -11.26 -2.86
C ASN A 462 18.26 -10.47 -1.56
N ALA A 463 18.85 -11.08 -0.52
CA ALA A 463 19.02 -10.43 0.75
C ALA A 463 20.13 -9.39 0.72
N LYS A 464 19.85 -8.18 1.27
CA LYS A 464 20.84 -7.13 1.52
C LYS A 464 21.77 -7.53 2.65
N ILE A 465 21.19 -8.08 3.72
CA ILE A 465 21.88 -8.47 4.96
C ILE A 465 21.27 -9.77 5.47
N VAL A 466 22.12 -10.65 5.98
CA VAL A 466 21.72 -11.83 6.75
C VAL A 466 22.28 -11.73 8.16
N VAL A 467 21.44 -11.97 9.17
CA VAL A 467 21.84 -11.91 10.58
C VAL A 467 21.44 -13.21 11.28
N ALA A 468 22.40 -14.00 11.70
CA ALA A 468 22.19 -15.21 12.48
C ALA A 468 22.24 -14.87 13.99
N VAL A 469 21.10 -14.95 14.68
CA VAL A 469 20.95 -14.55 16.09
C VAL A 469 20.28 -15.63 16.94
N THR A 470 20.48 -16.89 16.58
CA THR A 470 19.99 -18.01 17.37
C THR A 470 20.77 -18.14 18.68
N GLY A 471 20.34 -19.04 19.55
CA GLY A 471 21.03 -19.33 20.82
C GLY A 471 22.24 -20.25 20.69
N ASP A 472 22.50 -20.82 19.51
CA ASP A 472 23.57 -21.82 19.29
C ASP A 472 24.56 -21.36 18.23
N ASP A 473 25.84 -21.29 18.59
CA ASP A 473 26.93 -20.79 17.76
C ASP A 473 27.18 -21.69 16.54
N ASN A 474 27.03 -23.01 16.67
CA ASN A 474 27.19 -23.92 15.54
C ASN A 474 26.10 -23.71 14.47
N THR A 475 24.87 -23.51 14.93
CA THR A 475 23.76 -23.14 14.04
C THR A 475 24.03 -21.80 13.35
N ASN A 476 24.46 -20.78 14.10
CA ASN A 476 24.80 -19.47 13.54
C ASN A 476 25.96 -19.54 12.53
N LEU A 477 26.97 -20.36 12.80
CA LEU A 477 28.09 -20.59 11.89
C LEU A 477 27.64 -21.27 10.59
N LEU A 478 26.81 -22.31 10.67
CA LEU A 478 26.28 -23.00 9.48
C LEU A 478 25.40 -22.08 8.63
N ILE A 479 24.52 -21.29 9.27
CA ILE A 479 23.73 -20.27 8.58
C ILE A 479 24.63 -19.27 7.84
N SER A 480 25.63 -18.77 8.55
CA SER A 480 26.60 -17.82 8.01
C SER A 480 27.37 -18.39 6.83
N GLN A 481 27.81 -19.64 6.94
CA GLN A 481 28.47 -20.37 5.87
C GLN A 481 27.57 -20.52 4.64
N LEU A 482 26.30 -20.92 4.83
CA LEU A 482 25.33 -21.03 3.73
C LEU A 482 25.11 -19.65 3.07
N ALA A 483 24.93 -18.60 3.85
CA ALA A 483 24.73 -17.25 3.34
C ALA A 483 25.94 -16.79 2.49
N LYS A 484 27.16 -16.98 2.97
CA LYS A 484 28.39 -16.58 2.27
C LYS A 484 28.71 -17.46 1.08
N THR A 485 28.74 -18.80 1.25
CA THR A 485 29.29 -19.69 0.23
C THR A 485 28.27 -20.14 -0.82
N LYS A 486 27.01 -20.33 -0.43
CA LYS A 486 25.96 -20.79 -1.35
C LYS A 486 25.19 -19.65 -1.98
N PHE A 487 24.85 -18.63 -1.19
CA PHE A 487 24.04 -17.51 -1.64
C PHE A 487 24.84 -16.23 -1.95
N ASN A 488 26.14 -16.24 -1.66
CA ASN A 488 27.06 -15.14 -1.96
C ASN A 488 26.64 -13.78 -1.39
N ILE A 489 26.11 -13.79 -0.16
CA ILE A 489 25.65 -12.56 0.52
C ILE A 489 26.86 -11.76 1.02
N ALA A 490 26.95 -10.49 0.60
CA ALA A 490 28.07 -9.62 0.95
C ALA A 490 28.13 -9.30 2.46
N SER A 491 26.97 -9.00 3.06
CA SER A 491 26.88 -8.56 4.46
C SER A 491 26.21 -9.63 5.33
N VAL A 492 27.02 -10.35 6.10
CA VAL A 492 26.54 -11.37 7.04
C VAL A 492 27.04 -11.02 8.45
N PHE A 493 26.09 -11.02 9.39
CA PHE A 493 26.36 -10.80 10.81
C PHE A 493 25.94 -12.04 11.60
N ALA A 494 26.68 -12.33 12.66
CA ALA A 494 26.32 -13.42 13.55
C ALA A 494 26.50 -13.03 15.01
N ARG A 495 25.54 -13.43 15.83
CA ARG A 495 25.72 -13.45 17.28
C ARG A 495 26.58 -14.63 17.66
N VAL A 496 27.60 -14.38 18.48
CA VAL A 496 28.48 -15.40 19.06
C VAL A 496 28.32 -15.38 20.58
N ASN A 497 28.05 -16.52 21.17
CA ASN A 497 27.85 -16.64 22.61
C ASN A 497 29.14 -17.04 23.33
N ASP A 498 29.97 -17.86 22.69
CA ASP A 498 31.30 -18.25 23.19
C ASP A 498 32.39 -17.50 22.44
N PRO A 499 33.17 -16.63 23.11
CA PRO A 499 34.22 -15.86 22.49
C PRO A 499 35.26 -16.67 21.70
N ASP A 500 35.49 -17.92 22.12
CA ASP A 500 36.44 -18.83 21.46
C ASP A 500 36.02 -19.22 20.04
N ASN A 501 34.74 -19.01 19.69
CA ASN A 501 34.20 -19.29 18.36
C ASN A 501 34.34 -18.12 17.37
N VAL A 502 34.71 -16.91 17.80
CA VAL A 502 34.78 -15.70 16.94
C VAL A 502 35.67 -15.90 15.72
N ASP A 503 36.85 -16.50 15.89
CA ASP A 503 37.79 -16.75 14.80
C ASP A 503 37.19 -17.60 13.66
N ALA A 504 36.26 -18.50 13.99
CA ALA A 504 35.59 -19.33 12.97
C ALA A 504 34.66 -18.52 12.07
N PHE A 505 34.02 -17.48 12.59
CA PHE A 505 33.19 -16.58 11.82
C PHE A 505 34.05 -15.60 10.99
N ASP A 506 35.10 -15.08 11.56
CA ASP A 506 36.06 -14.17 10.88
C ASP A 506 36.69 -14.87 9.66
N ALA A 507 37.01 -16.17 9.77
CA ALA A 507 37.51 -16.97 8.67
C ALA A 507 36.53 -17.08 7.47
N LEU A 508 35.23 -16.83 7.70
CA LEU A 508 34.20 -16.79 6.67
C LEU A 508 33.86 -15.36 6.19
N ASP A 509 34.60 -14.36 6.60
CA ASP A 509 34.29 -12.95 6.38
C ASP A 509 32.89 -12.58 6.90
N VAL A 510 32.53 -13.08 8.09
CA VAL A 510 31.27 -12.83 8.80
C VAL A 510 31.56 -11.90 9.98
N ARG A 511 30.79 -10.85 10.12
CA ARG A 511 30.92 -9.94 11.27
C ARG A 511 30.35 -10.59 12.53
N ALA A 512 31.22 -11.16 13.34
CA ALA A 512 30.87 -11.76 14.62
C ALA A 512 30.64 -10.69 15.70
N ILE A 513 29.52 -10.83 16.41
CA ILE A 513 29.17 -9.98 17.56
C ILE A 513 29.19 -10.86 18.81
N ASP A 514 30.26 -10.74 19.62
CA ASP A 514 30.34 -11.37 20.93
C ASP A 514 29.27 -10.79 21.86
N ALA A 515 28.30 -11.62 22.23
CA ALA A 515 27.14 -11.22 23.03
C ALA A 515 27.55 -10.78 24.45
N SER A 516 28.57 -11.41 25.02
CA SER A 516 29.07 -11.12 26.37
C SER A 516 29.81 -9.79 26.40
N LEU A 517 30.71 -9.57 25.42
CA LEU A 517 31.47 -8.33 25.29
C LEU A 517 30.55 -7.16 24.92
N ALA A 518 29.59 -7.35 24.03
CA ALA A 518 28.60 -6.34 23.69
C ALA A 518 27.77 -5.90 24.90
N THR A 519 27.38 -6.86 25.75
CA THR A 519 26.67 -6.58 27.00
C THR A 519 27.56 -5.81 27.99
N ALA A 520 28.82 -6.24 28.15
CA ALA A 520 29.77 -5.57 29.03
C ALA A 520 30.02 -4.12 28.60
N TRP A 521 30.19 -3.87 27.29
CA TRP A 521 30.34 -2.52 26.73
C TRP A 521 29.08 -1.67 26.91
N SER A 522 27.91 -2.26 26.80
CA SER A 522 26.64 -1.54 27.06
C SER A 522 26.55 -1.08 28.52
N ILE A 523 26.92 -1.95 29.45
CA ILE A 523 26.94 -1.62 30.88
C ILE A 523 28.01 -0.56 31.19
N ASP A 524 29.24 -0.70 30.64
CA ASP A 524 30.33 0.28 30.80
C ASP A 524 29.90 1.68 30.30
N ASN A 525 29.30 1.73 29.12
CA ASN A 525 28.78 3.00 28.57
C ASN A 525 27.71 3.64 29.46
N GLU A 526 26.85 2.84 30.09
CA GLU A 526 25.81 3.33 31.02
C GLU A 526 26.43 3.91 32.30
N ILE A 527 27.54 3.30 32.76
CA ILE A 527 28.28 3.76 33.96
C ILE A 527 29.09 4.99 33.67
N GLU A 528 29.94 4.95 32.64
CA GLU A 528 30.93 5.97 32.36
C GLU A 528 30.43 7.12 31.48
N ARG A 529 29.38 6.84 30.63
CA ARG A 529 28.88 7.81 29.63
C ARG A 529 27.37 7.82 29.56
N PRO A 530 26.63 7.98 30.68
CA PRO A 530 25.18 7.82 30.73
C PRO A 530 24.44 8.74 29.78
N ALA A 531 24.94 9.97 29.56
CA ALA A 531 24.29 10.90 28.62
C ALA A 531 24.33 10.42 27.17
N ILE A 532 25.47 9.86 26.72
CA ILE A 532 25.60 9.30 25.37
C ILE A 532 24.84 7.98 25.28
N SER A 533 24.91 7.13 26.31
CA SER A 533 24.19 5.85 26.37
C SER A 533 22.68 6.06 26.30
N HIS A 534 22.13 6.98 27.10
CA HIS A 534 20.73 7.38 27.03
C HIS A 534 20.34 7.88 25.65
N TRP A 535 21.14 8.81 25.10
CA TRP A 535 20.88 9.37 23.79
C TRP A 535 20.89 8.30 22.67
N MET A 536 21.85 7.36 22.72
CA MET A 536 21.92 6.22 21.79
C MET A 536 20.78 5.20 21.98
N ASN A 537 20.24 5.04 23.19
CA ASN A 537 19.11 4.16 23.46
C ASN A 537 17.77 4.78 23.04
N GLU A 538 17.66 6.11 23.00
CA GLU A 538 16.51 6.88 22.54
C GLU A 538 16.52 7.12 21.02
N LEU A 539 17.41 6.45 20.28
CA LEU A 539 17.40 6.50 18.80
C LEU A 539 16.05 5.99 18.27
N GLY A 540 15.34 6.88 17.56
CA GLY A 540 13.96 6.65 17.09
C GLY A 540 12.92 7.56 17.74
N ASP A 541 13.14 8.06 18.98
CA ASP A 541 12.25 9.01 19.66
C ASP A 541 12.67 10.48 19.45
N GLY A 542 12.96 10.85 18.20
CA GLY A 542 13.32 12.21 17.81
C GLY A 542 14.81 12.46 17.60
N HIS A 543 15.68 11.50 17.88
CA HIS A 543 17.11 11.54 17.64
C HIS A 543 17.56 10.41 16.72
N ASP A 544 18.61 10.64 15.91
CA ASP A 544 19.15 9.66 14.99
C ASP A 544 20.66 9.78 14.80
N VAL A 545 21.28 8.67 14.45
CA VAL A 545 22.68 8.58 13.98
C VAL A 545 22.66 7.80 12.69
N GLN A 546 23.11 8.42 11.61
CA GLN A 546 23.24 7.75 10.33
C GLN A 546 24.62 7.97 9.72
N GLU A 547 25.17 6.90 9.16
CA GLU A 547 26.40 6.94 8.38
C GLU A 547 26.02 6.84 6.89
N VAL A 548 26.55 7.74 6.09
CA VAL A 548 26.27 7.79 4.66
C VAL A 548 27.57 7.96 3.86
N THR A 549 27.67 7.30 2.71
CA THR A 549 28.75 7.52 1.76
C THR A 549 28.46 8.75 0.91
N VAL A 550 29.41 9.66 0.81
CA VAL A 550 29.25 10.88 0.00
C VAL A 550 29.25 10.53 -1.48
N THR A 551 28.13 10.81 -2.14
CA THR A 551 27.96 10.65 -3.59
C THR A 551 27.55 11.94 -4.29
N ALA A 552 27.30 13.03 -3.55
CA ALA A 552 26.98 14.34 -4.09
C ALA A 552 28.25 15.02 -4.60
N ASP A 553 28.46 15.02 -5.92
CA ASP A 553 29.66 15.56 -6.57
C ASP A 553 29.91 17.05 -6.27
N ASP A 554 28.86 17.83 -6.05
CA ASP A 554 28.91 19.25 -5.74
C ASP A 554 29.40 19.57 -4.33
N LEU A 555 29.43 18.59 -3.41
CA LEU A 555 29.95 18.72 -2.05
C LEU A 555 31.42 18.27 -1.93
N VAL A 556 31.89 17.47 -2.88
CA VAL A 556 33.26 16.99 -2.90
C VAL A 556 34.23 18.16 -3.15
N GLY A 557 35.29 18.23 -2.36
CA GLY A 557 36.30 19.30 -2.42
C GLY A 557 35.99 20.52 -1.55
N GLN A 558 34.84 20.55 -0.89
CA GLN A 558 34.47 21.59 0.10
C GLN A 558 34.90 21.17 1.50
N SER A 559 35.26 22.15 2.34
CA SER A 559 35.52 21.91 3.76
C SER A 559 34.23 21.82 4.57
N ILE A 560 34.29 21.15 5.73
CA ILE A 560 33.13 21.08 6.64
C ILE A 560 32.63 22.46 7.04
N ARG A 561 33.53 23.44 7.16
CA ARG A 561 33.20 24.84 7.42
C ARG A 561 32.34 25.44 6.32
N GLU A 562 32.70 25.20 5.06
CA GLU A 562 31.94 25.67 3.89
C GLU A 562 30.58 24.96 3.79
N LEU A 563 30.54 23.68 4.15
CA LEU A 563 29.32 22.87 4.15
C LEU A 563 28.39 23.12 5.34
N ASN A 564 28.79 23.97 6.30
CA ASN A 564 27.96 24.25 7.48
C ASN A 564 26.56 24.80 7.12
N ALA A 565 26.42 25.48 5.98
CA ALA A 565 25.13 25.96 5.48
C ALA A 565 24.25 24.85 4.88
N GLU A 566 24.86 23.73 4.48
CA GLU A 566 24.18 22.54 3.90
C GLU A 566 23.79 21.52 4.99
N ILE A 567 24.41 21.64 6.20
CA ILE A 567 24.08 20.80 7.35
C ILE A 567 22.92 21.45 8.11
N PRO A 568 21.75 20.79 8.22
CA PRO A 568 20.59 21.35 8.91
C PRO A 568 20.85 21.63 10.39
N ASP A 569 20.23 22.68 10.93
CA ASP A 569 20.25 22.97 12.36
C ASP A 569 19.78 21.76 13.18
N GLY A 570 20.48 21.44 14.27
CA GLY A 570 20.21 20.27 15.10
C GLY A 570 20.85 18.97 14.59
N CYS A 571 21.77 19.06 13.61
CA CYS A 571 22.58 17.97 13.09
C CYS A 571 24.07 18.36 13.10
N ILE A 572 24.95 17.41 13.43
CA ILE A 572 26.41 17.60 13.37
C ILE A 572 27.06 16.46 12.60
N VAL A 573 28.23 16.74 12.00
CA VAL A 573 29.14 15.71 11.50
C VAL A 573 29.99 15.22 12.68
N ALA A 574 29.74 13.98 13.08
CA ALA A 574 30.41 13.41 14.26
C ALA A 574 31.73 12.71 13.91
N VAL A 575 31.74 11.93 12.82
CA VAL A 575 32.90 11.12 12.39
C VAL A 575 32.96 11.09 10.87
N ILE A 576 34.20 11.08 10.34
CA ILE A 576 34.48 10.77 8.93
C ILE A 576 35.30 9.48 8.86
N GLY A 577 34.86 8.57 8.03
CA GLY A 577 35.56 7.33 7.66
C GLY A 577 36.18 7.46 6.27
N ARG A 578 37.48 7.28 6.16
CA ARG A 578 38.23 7.33 4.90
C ARG A 578 39.26 6.20 4.87
N ASN A 579 39.28 5.41 3.82
CA ASN A 579 40.24 4.29 3.63
C ASN A 579 40.32 3.29 4.80
N GLY A 580 39.19 3.09 5.50
CA GLY A 580 39.07 2.16 6.63
C GLY A 580 39.45 2.77 7.98
N GLU A 581 39.98 3.99 8.03
CA GLU A 581 40.22 4.74 9.26
C GLU A 581 39.09 5.71 9.56
N THR A 582 38.77 5.88 10.84
CA THR A 582 37.71 6.81 11.29
C THR A 582 38.29 7.83 12.27
N HIS A 583 37.92 9.10 12.11
CA HIS A 583 38.35 10.18 12.99
C HIS A 583 37.28 11.26 13.14
N VAL A 584 37.39 12.07 14.18
CA VAL A 584 36.55 13.25 14.38
C VAL A 584 37.10 14.36 13.47
N PRO A 585 36.24 14.89 12.57
CA PRO A 585 36.74 15.87 11.61
C PRO A 585 37.03 17.24 12.23
N THR A 586 37.94 17.97 11.59
CA THR A 586 38.14 19.40 11.86
C THR A 586 37.29 20.25 10.91
N ALA A 587 37.00 21.50 11.30
CA ALA A 587 36.20 22.39 10.48
C ALA A 587 36.80 22.67 9.08
N ASP A 588 38.15 22.61 8.97
CA ASP A 588 38.88 22.87 7.72
C ASP A 588 39.14 21.60 6.90
N GLU A 589 38.64 20.47 7.36
CA GLU A 589 38.77 19.21 6.64
C GLU A 589 37.89 19.16 5.38
N VAL A 590 38.52 18.74 4.28
CA VAL A 590 37.89 18.69 2.95
C VAL A 590 37.30 17.30 2.71
N ILE A 591 36.05 17.26 2.31
CA ILE A 591 35.30 16.04 1.96
C ILE A 591 35.78 15.50 0.61
N GLN A 592 35.96 14.19 0.53
CA GLN A 592 36.34 13.46 -0.67
C GLN A 592 35.23 12.53 -1.13
N SER A 593 35.20 12.21 -2.41
CA SER A 593 34.28 11.22 -2.94
C SER A 593 34.51 9.86 -2.30
N GLY A 594 33.45 9.21 -1.81
CA GLY A 594 33.53 7.93 -1.11
C GLY A 594 33.80 8.02 0.38
N ASP A 595 33.97 9.23 0.96
CA ASP A 595 34.04 9.40 2.42
C ASP A 595 32.71 8.90 3.04
N ARG A 596 32.82 8.23 4.19
CA ARG A 596 31.67 7.88 5.02
C ARG A 596 31.52 8.91 6.12
N ILE A 597 30.39 9.62 6.11
CA ILE A 597 30.10 10.67 7.09
C ILE A 597 29.03 10.17 8.05
N THR A 598 29.33 10.23 9.35
CA THR A 598 28.35 9.94 10.41
C THR A 598 27.71 11.25 10.87
N PHE A 599 26.43 11.38 10.61
CA PHE A 599 25.58 12.46 11.12
C PHE A 599 24.94 12.06 12.45
N LEU A 600 24.85 13.02 13.37
CA LEU A 600 24.29 12.86 14.69
C LEU A 600 23.41 14.06 15.03
N GLY A 601 22.14 13.82 15.41
CA GLY A 601 21.24 14.93 15.72
C GLY A 601 19.77 14.55 15.77
N GLN A 602 18.89 15.55 15.57
CA GLN A 602 17.45 15.32 15.46
C GLN A 602 17.14 14.51 14.21
N SER A 603 16.23 13.53 14.31
CA SER A 603 15.92 12.59 13.21
C SER A 603 15.55 13.30 11.89
N GLU A 604 14.79 14.38 11.94
CA GLU A 604 14.42 15.15 10.74
C GLU A 604 15.65 15.84 10.11
N SER A 605 16.52 16.38 10.93
CA SER A 605 17.75 17.07 10.49
C SER A 605 18.77 16.08 9.92
N VAL A 606 18.97 14.94 10.58
CA VAL A 606 19.85 13.87 10.11
C VAL A 606 19.35 13.33 8.76
N ASN A 607 18.06 13.05 8.62
CA ASN A 607 17.49 12.58 7.35
C ASN A 607 17.66 13.61 6.22
N LYS A 608 17.57 14.90 6.49
CA LYS A 608 17.84 15.96 5.50
C LYS A 608 19.30 15.99 5.09
N ALA A 609 20.22 15.86 6.06
CA ALA A 609 21.66 15.80 5.80
C ALA A 609 22.02 14.58 4.95
N VAL A 610 21.53 13.39 5.30
CA VAL A 610 21.74 12.15 4.54
C VAL A 610 21.34 12.32 3.09
N ARG A 611 20.13 12.82 2.81
CA ARG A 611 19.64 13.06 1.45
C ARG A 611 20.46 14.10 0.69
N ARG A 612 21.04 15.06 1.38
CA ARG A 612 21.88 16.09 0.74
C ARG A 612 23.25 15.55 0.34
N PHE A 613 23.82 14.66 1.16
CA PHE A 613 25.16 14.10 0.94
C PHE A 613 25.11 12.81 0.10
N HIS A 614 23.97 12.14 0.04
CA HIS A 614 23.71 10.94 -0.77
C HIS A 614 22.35 11.01 -1.47
N PRO A 615 22.21 11.79 -2.55
CA PRO A 615 20.94 12.07 -3.19
C PRO A 615 20.32 10.89 -3.94
N HIS A 616 20.97 9.72 -3.98
CA HIS A 616 20.55 8.56 -4.78
C HIS A 616 20.08 7.35 -3.96
N GLU A 617 19.94 7.48 -2.64
CA GLU A 617 19.32 6.44 -1.79
C GLU A 617 17.85 6.68 -1.47
#